data_7c23a9792f7748430638a0cba737bafd
#
_entry.id   7c23a9792f7748430638a0cba737bafd
#
_cell.length_a   1.000
_cell.length_b   1.000
_cell.length_c   1.000
_cell.angle_alpha   90.00
_cell.angle_beta   90.00
_cell.angle_gamma   90.00
#
_symmetry.space_group_name_H-M   'P 1'
#
loop_
_entity.id
_entity.type
_entity.pdbx_description
1 polymer ?
#
loop_
_entity_poly.entity_id
_entity_poly.type
_entity_poly.pdbx_seq_one_letter_code
_entity_poly.pdbx_strand_id
1 'polypeptide(L)'
;KWYGIAQHMAHIVLDSTDVVILTIFSSLSSVSVYSVYNLVTNGMRSLVLSVGTGMQSLLGELIAKKEKGKLDTVFARLDWLIHTVAVVCFGCTMALVVPFVQIYTSGVTDINYVQSLFAFFISLAQCFRCIRLPYNVVILAAGHYKQTQSNYIVAALLNISISIFTVIRFGLVGVAIGTLVAFVYQNIWMAHYISKHIVCWPF
;
A
#
# COMPACT_ATOMS: atom_id res chain seq x y z
N LYS A 1 -1.76 25.31 0.41
CA LYS A 1 -2.87 24.57 1.07
C LYS A 1 -3.58 23.57 0.14
N TRP A 2 -3.68 23.82 -1.17
CA TRP A 2 -4.38 22.95 -2.15
C TRP A 2 -3.65 21.64 -2.48
N TYR A 3 -2.32 21.62 -2.47
CA TYR A 3 -1.52 20.44 -2.87
C TYR A 3 -1.71 19.23 -1.94
N GLY A 4 -1.87 19.46 -0.64
CA GLY A 4 -2.17 18.37 0.31
C GLY A 4 -3.56 17.75 0.09
N ILE A 5 -4.54 18.55 -0.36
CA ILE A 5 -5.90 18.07 -0.67
C ILE A 5 -5.86 17.13 -1.88
N ALA A 6 -5.18 17.51 -2.96
CA ALA A 6 -5.09 16.68 -4.16
C ALA A 6 -4.37 15.34 -3.88
N GLN A 7 -3.32 15.35 -3.06
CA GLN A 7 -2.66 14.12 -2.61
C GLN A 7 -3.60 13.24 -1.78
N HIS A 8 -4.37 13.86 -0.86
CA HIS A 8 -5.33 13.13 -0.03
C HIS A 8 -6.46 12.53 -0.87
N MET A 9 -6.98 13.29 -1.83
CA MET A 9 -8.00 12.79 -2.77
C MET A 9 -7.48 11.62 -3.61
N ALA A 10 -6.26 11.72 -4.15
CA ALA A 10 -5.65 10.62 -4.90
C ALA A 10 -5.45 9.36 -4.03
N HIS A 11 -5.16 9.53 -2.74
CA HIS A 11 -5.07 8.43 -1.79
C HIS A 11 -6.44 7.76 -1.54
N ILE A 12 -7.50 8.55 -1.35
CA ILE A 12 -8.87 8.04 -1.21
C ILE A 12 -9.28 7.27 -2.47
N VAL A 13 -8.99 7.82 -3.64
CA VAL A 13 -9.26 7.14 -4.92
C VAL A 13 -8.56 5.78 -4.97
N LEU A 14 -7.26 5.73 -4.67
CA LEU A 14 -6.51 4.46 -4.62
C LEU A 14 -7.10 3.44 -3.65
N ASP A 15 -7.64 3.88 -2.51
CA ASP A 15 -8.20 2.98 -1.50
C ASP A 15 -9.62 2.48 -1.85
N SER A 16 -10.39 3.25 -2.60
CA SER A 16 -11.79 2.95 -2.89
C SER A 16 -12.03 2.39 -4.28
N THR A 17 -11.09 2.57 -5.20
CA THR A 17 -11.22 2.21 -6.62
C THR A 17 -11.51 0.72 -6.82
N ASP A 18 -10.87 -0.14 -6.04
CA ASP A 18 -11.00 -1.60 -6.19
C ASP A 18 -12.45 -2.06 -5.98
N VAL A 19 -13.11 -1.55 -4.93
CA VAL A 19 -14.51 -1.87 -4.64
C VAL A 19 -15.43 -1.32 -5.72
N VAL A 20 -15.20 -0.10 -6.19
CA VAL A 20 -16.00 0.53 -7.25
C VAL A 20 -15.89 -0.24 -8.55
N ILE A 21 -14.68 -0.61 -8.96
CA ILE A 21 -14.43 -1.39 -10.19
C ILE A 21 -15.10 -2.77 -10.10
N LEU A 22 -14.98 -3.45 -8.96
CA LEU A 22 -15.62 -4.75 -8.76
C LEU A 22 -17.15 -4.65 -8.80
N THR A 23 -17.72 -3.57 -8.23
CA THR A 23 -19.18 -3.35 -8.25
C THR A 23 -19.70 -3.12 -9.66
N ILE A 24 -18.96 -2.39 -10.50
CA ILE A 24 -19.39 -2.02 -11.86
C ILE A 24 -19.12 -3.15 -12.87
N PHE A 25 -17.96 -3.77 -12.79
CA PHE A 25 -17.46 -4.69 -13.83
C PHE A 25 -17.50 -6.19 -13.43
N SER A 26 -17.89 -6.51 -12.20
CA SER A 26 -17.93 -7.88 -11.70
C SER A 26 -19.28 -8.16 -11.01
N SER A 27 -19.29 -8.72 -9.81
CA SER A 27 -20.49 -9.09 -9.07
C SER A 27 -20.40 -8.68 -7.60
N LEU A 28 -21.57 -8.55 -6.94
CA LEU A 28 -21.62 -8.32 -5.49
C LEU A 28 -20.94 -9.45 -4.70
N SER A 29 -20.97 -10.67 -5.22
CA SER A 29 -20.23 -11.81 -4.65
C SER A 29 -18.72 -11.55 -4.65
N SER A 30 -18.18 -10.98 -5.73
CA SER A 30 -16.76 -10.62 -5.81
C SER A 30 -16.40 -9.51 -4.80
N VAL A 31 -17.29 -8.55 -4.58
CA VAL A 31 -17.11 -7.50 -3.56
C VAL A 31 -17.09 -8.11 -2.16
N SER A 32 -17.96 -9.09 -1.88
CA SER A 32 -17.98 -9.80 -0.60
C SER A 32 -16.68 -10.56 -0.35
N VAL A 33 -16.19 -11.30 -1.35
CA VAL A 33 -14.89 -11.99 -1.27
C VAL A 33 -13.77 -10.99 -1.03
N TYR A 34 -13.69 -9.92 -1.85
CA TYR A 34 -12.71 -8.85 -1.68
C TYR A 34 -12.70 -8.29 -0.25
N SER A 35 -13.88 -8.01 0.31
CA SER A 35 -14.03 -7.41 1.63
C SER A 35 -13.47 -8.29 2.75
N VAL A 36 -13.68 -9.61 2.68
CA VAL A 36 -13.15 -10.56 3.67
C VAL A 36 -11.61 -10.59 3.65
N TYR A 37 -11.00 -10.69 2.47
CA TYR A 37 -9.54 -10.65 2.35
C TYR A 37 -8.97 -9.29 2.75
N ASN A 38 -9.64 -8.21 2.37
CA ASN A 38 -9.23 -6.86 2.70
C ASN A 38 -9.29 -6.57 4.22
N LEU A 39 -10.24 -7.18 4.94
CA LEU A 39 -10.32 -7.11 6.41
C LEU A 39 -9.02 -7.63 7.04
N VAL A 40 -8.56 -8.81 6.63
CA VAL A 40 -7.34 -9.43 7.16
C VAL A 40 -6.11 -8.62 6.80
N THR A 41 -5.95 -8.28 5.52
CA THR A 41 -4.77 -7.55 5.05
C THR A 41 -4.69 -6.12 5.60
N ASN A 42 -5.82 -5.44 5.82
CA ASN A 42 -5.86 -4.14 6.49
C ASN A 42 -5.54 -4.24 7.98
N GLY A 43 -5.96 -5.30 8.66
CA GLY A 43 -5.56 -5.59 10.03
C GLY A 43 -4.03 -5.68 10.15
N MET A 44 -3.40 -6.48 9.29
CA MET A 44 -1.93 -6.62 9.25
C MET A 44 -1.24 -5.31 8.87
N ARG A 45 -1.79 -4.56 7.91
CA ARG A 45 -1.29 -3.22 7.57
C ARG A 45 -1.31 -2.28 8.77
N SER A 46 -2.37 -2.27 9.55
CA SER A 46 -2.50 -1.40 10.73
C SER A 46 -1.41 -1.68 11.77
N LEU A 47 -1.00 -2.93 11.94
CA LEU A 47 0.12 -3.30 12.81
C LEU A 47 1.43 -2.68 12.30
N VAL A 48 1.72 -2.80 11.01
CA VAL A 48 2.93 -2.21 10.41
C VAL A 48 2.90 -0.68 10.50
N LEU A 49 1.75 -0.06 10.22
CA LEU A 49 1.58 1.40 10.30
C LEU A 49 1.83 1.96 11.70
N SER A 50 1.41 1.25 12.76
CA SER A 50 1.61 1.69 14.14
C SER A 50 3.09 1.86 14.50
N VAL A 51 3.96 1.03 13.92
CA VAL A 51 5.41 1.14 14.10
C VAL A 51 5.96 2.39 13.41
N GLY A 52 5.48 2.69 12.20
CA GLY A 52 6.03 3.78 11.38
C GLY A 52 5.55 5.17 11.78
N THR A 53 4.29 5.32 12.20
CA THR A 53 3.71 6.65 12.53
C THR A 53 4.37 7.30 13.74
N GLY A 54 4.84 6.52 14.71
CA GLY A 54 5.58 7.04 15.87
C GLY A 54 6.90 7.75 15.52
N MET A 55 7.48 7.43 14.36
CA MET A 55 8.79 8.00 13.95
C MET A 55 8.66 9.29 13.15
N GLN A 56 7.47 9.68 12.73
CA GLN A 56 7.26 10.86 11.88
C GLN A 56 7.69 12.16 12.54
N SER A 57 7.39 12.34 13.82
CA SER A 57 7.77 13.54 14.59
C SER A 57 9.27 13.65 14.75
N LEU A 58 9.96 12.54 15.06
CA LEU A 58 11.42 12.51 15.19
C LEU A 58 12.10 12.87 13.86
N LEU A 59 11.65 12.30 12.75
CA LEU A 59 12.18 12.62 11.43
C LEU A 59 11.95 14.09 11.07
N GLY A 60 10.78 14.63 11.39
CA GLY A 60 10.47 16.06 11.20
C GLY A 60 11.39 16.98 12.02
N GLU A 61 11.69 16.63 13.27
CA GLU A 61 12.61 17.37 14.13
C GLU A 61 14.04 17.36 13.57
N LEU A 62 14.55 16.19 13.13
CA LEU A 62 15.89 16.05 12.55
C LEU A 62 16.03 16.86 11.25
N ILE A 63 14.99 16.88 10.42
CA ILE A 63 14.95 17.68 9.19
C ILE A 63 14.98 19.18 9.54
N ALA A 64 14.16 19.62 10.51
CA ALA A 64 14.12 21.03 10.95
C ALA A 64 15.45 21.50 11.54
N LYS A 65 16.14 20.64 12.30
CA LYS A 65 17.47 20.91 12.87
C LYS A 65 18.62 20.76 11.87
N LYS A 66 18.35 20.30 10.64
CA LYS A 66 19.34 20.05 9.58
C LYS A 66 20.44 19.04 9.97
N GLU A 67 20.14 18.11 10.87
CA GLU A 67 21.06 17.08 11.35
C GLU A 67 21.12 15.88 10.38
N LYS A 68 21.69 16.07 9.19
CA LYS A 68 21.68 15.08 8.09
C LYS A 68 22.23 13.71 8.50
N GLY A 69 23.36 13.63 9.17
CA GLY A 69 23.97 12.35 9.55
C GLY A 69 23.10 11.51 10.52
N LYS A 70 22.38 12.18 11.43
CA LYS A 70 21.42 11.49 12.29
C LYS A 70 20.15 11.11 11.53
N LEU A 71 19.68 11.97 10.61
CA LEU A 71 18.54 11.68 9.75
C LEU A 71 18.80 10.42 8.94
N ASP A 72 19.95 10.31 8.29
CA ASP A 72 20.32 9.14 7.48
C ASP A 72 20.35 7.86 8.32
N THR A 73 20.92 7.92 9.53
CA THR A 73 20.98 6.77 10.43
C THR A 73 19.60 6.35 10.93
N VAL A 74 18.75 7.30 11.32
CA VAL A 74 17.39 7.01 11.82
C VAL A 74 16.52 6.51 10.69
N PHE A 75 16.63 7.11 9.50
CA PHE A 75 15.91 6.66 8.31
C PHE A 75 16.29 5.21 7.94
N ALA A 76 17.59 4.90 7.89
CA ALA A 76 18.07 3.55 7.59
C ALA A 76 17.52 2.48 8.55
N ARG A 77 17.49 2.81 9.84
CA ARG A 77 16.92 1.91 10.86
C ARG A 77 15.42 1.72 10.70
N LEU A 78 14.70 2.81 10.44
CA LEU A 78 13.26 2.76 10.18
C LEU A 78 12.95 1.95 8.93
N ASP A 79 13.68 2.20 7.86
CA ASP A 79 13.52 1.51 6.58
C ASP A 79 13.74 0.00 6.75
N TRP A 80 14.86 -0.40 7.36
CA TRP A 80 15.14 -1.80 7.67
C TRP A 80 14.06 -2.45 8.53
N LEU A 81 13.62 -1.76 9.60
CA LEU A 81 12.61 -2.28 10.53
C LEU A 81 11.28 -2.50 9.82
N ILE A 82 10.80 -1.51 9.08
CA ILE A 82 9.51 -1.58 8.37
C ILE A 82 9.57 -2.66 7.28
N HIS A 83 10.64 -2.76 6.52
CA HIS A 83 10.82 -3.82 5.53
C HIS A 83 10.77 -5.20 6.17
N THR A 84 11.52 -5.41 7.25
CA THR A 84 11.55 -6.68 7.97
C THR A 84 10.17 -7.06 8.51
N VAL A 85 9.51 -6.14 9.23
CA VAL A 85 8.17 -6.38 9.79
C VAL A 85 7.14 -6.62 8.69
N ALA A 86 7.15 -5.82 7.62
CA ALA A 86 6.22 -5.98 6.50
C ALA A 86 6.39 -7.34 5.80
N VAL A 87 7.63 -7.73 5.50
CA VAL A 87 7.90 -9.02 4.83
C VAL A 87 7.49 -10.20 5.71
N VAL A 88 7.80 -10.18 7.00
CA VAL A 88 7.40 -11.24 7.94
C VAL A 88 5.86 -11.29 8.08
N CYS A 89 5.22 -10.16 8.36
CA CYS A 89 3.77 -10.09 8.53
C CYS A 89 3.02 -10.55 7.28
N PHE A 90 3.38 -10.02 6.12
CA PHE A 90 2.69 -10.37 4.87
C PHE A 90 3.11 -11.72 4.31
N GLY A 91 4.32 -12.20 4.58
CA GLY A 91 4.72 -13.59 4.32
C GLY A 91 3.84 -14.58 5.09
N CYS A 92 3.63 -14.37 6.38
CA CYS A 92 2.68 -15.14 7.17
C CYS A 92 1.23 -15.00 6.67
N THR A 93 0.83 -13.77 6.30
CA THR A 93 -0.52 -13.52 5.77
C THR A 93 -0.75 -14.30 4.47
N MET A 94 0.20 -14.31 3.53
CA MET A 94 0.09 -15.07 2.29
C MET A 94 -0.12 -16.56 2.53
N ALA A 95 0.53 -17.13 3.55
CA ALA A 95 0.39 -18.54 3.89
C ALA A 95 -0.93 -18.86 4.62
N LEU A 96 -1.40 -17.95 5.48
CA LEU A 96 -2.47 -18.23 6.44
C LEU A 96 -3.83 -17.62 6.06
N VAL A 97 -3.89 -16.66 5.14
CA VAL A 97 -5.15 -15.96 4.84
C VAL A 97 -6.20 -16.87 4.24
N VAL A 98 -5.82 -17.81 3.37
CA VAL A 98 -6.77 -18.76 2.76
C VAL A 98 -7.37 -19.70 3.79
N PRO A 99 -6.59 -20.43 4.63
CA PRO A 99 -7.15 -21.21 5.74
C PRO A 99 -8.01 -20.40 6.70
N PHE A 100 -7.58 -19.16 7.02
CA PHE A 100 -8.36 -18.27 7.87
C PHE A 100 -9.71 -17.94 7.25
N VAL A 101 -9.75 -17.59 5.97
CA VAL A 101 -10.99 -17.27 5.25
C VAL A 101 -11.92 -18.50 5.21
N GLN A 102 -11.39 -19.70 5.00
CA GLN A 102 -12.18 -20.93 5.04
C GLN A 102 -12.88 -21.14 6.39
N ILE A 103 -12.18 -20.91 7.49
CA ILE A 103 -12.74 -21.02 8.84
C ILE A 103 -13.75 -19.90 9.09
N TYR A 104 -13.40 -18.66 8.73
CA TYR A 104 -14.21 -17.47 8.96
C TYR A 104 -15.54 -17.49 8.21
N THR A 105 -15.54 -18.07 6.99
CA THR A 105 -16.74 -18.19 6.15
C THR A 105 -17.38 -19.59 6.25
N SER A 106 -17.00 -20.37 7.26
CA SER A 106 -17.61 -21.69 7.48
C SER A 106 -19.11 -21.56 7.75
N GLY A 107 -19.93 -22.23 6.95
CA GLY A 107 -21.39 -22.12 7.01
C GLY A 107 -22.02 -21.18 5.97
N VAL A 108 -21.21 -20.41 5.25
CA VAL A 108 -21.68 -19.63 4.08
C VAL A 108 -21.45 -20.48 2.83
N THR A 109 -22.53 -20.92 2.18
CA THR A 109 -22.47 -21.88 1.05
C THR A 109 -22.83 -21.27 -0.29
N ASP A 110 -23.25 -20.04 -0.33
CA ASP A 110 -23.73 -19.31 -1.51
C ASP A 110 -22.59 -18.77 -2.40
N ILE A 111 -21.39 -18.60 -1.83
CA ILE A 111 -20.22 -18.01 -2.51
C ILE A 111 -18.98 -18.84 -2.22
N ASN A 112 -18.14 -19.05 -3.25
CA ASN A 112 -16.82 -19.63 -3.05
C ASN A 112 -15.82 -18.55 -2.64
N TYR A 113 -15.48 -18.50 -1.35
CA TYR A 113 -14.49 -17.57 -0.77
C TYR A 113 -13.03 -18.00 -0.97
N VAL A 114 -12.76 -19.23 -1.40
CA VAL A 114 -11.39 -19.75 -1.58
C VAL A 114 -10.80 -19.24 -2.88
N GLN A 115 -10.02 -18.18 -2.81
CA GLN A 115 -9.42 -17.49 -3.96
C GLN A 115 -7.91 -17.32 -3.76
N SER A 116 -7.14 -18.41 -3.92
CA SER A 116 -5.70 -18.44 -3.59
C SER A 116 -4.86 -17.45 -4.39
N LEU A 117 -5.11 -17.30 -5.70
CA LEU A 117 -4.40 -16.34 -6.54
C LEU A 117 -4.70 -14.90 -6.12
N PHE A 118 -5.96 -14.60 -5.83
CA PHE A 118 -6.34 -13.28 -5.32
C PHE A 118 -5.69 -13.00 -3.97
N ALA A 119 -5.73 -13.97 -3.05
CA ALA A 119 -5.08 -13.90 -1.74
C ALA A 119 -3.60 -13.52 -1.85
N PHE A 120 -2.88 -14.17 -2.77
CA PHE A 120 -1.48 -13.89 -3.03
C PHE A 120 -1.26 -12.44 -3.52
N PHE A 121 -1.97 -12.03 -4.58
CA PHE A 121 -1.77 -10.71 -5.17
C PHE A 121 -2.18 -9.56 -4.25
N ILE A 122 -3.31 -9.68 -3.52
CA ILE A 122 -3.75 -8.64 -2.59
C ILE A 122 -2.79 -8.52 -1.39
N SER A 123 -2.31 -9.64 -0.85
CA SER A 123 -1.34 -9.62 0.25
C SER A 123 -0.01 -9.02 -0.19
N LEU A 124 0.46 -9.37 -1.39
CA LEU A 124 1.66 -8.80 -1.97
C LEU A 124 1.51 -7.29 -2.22
N ALA A 125 0.38 -6.84 -2.74
CA ALA A 125 0.09 -5.42 -2.94
C ALA A 125 0.12 -4.64 -1.62
N GLN A 126 -0.48 -5.18 -0.57
CA GLN A 126 -0.46 -4.53 0.75
C GLN A 126 0.93 -4.57 1.41
N CYS A 127 1.75 -5.60 1.14
CA CYS A 127 3.16 -5.62 1.53
C CYS A 127 3.92 -4.44 0.90
N PHE A 128 3.82 -4.26 -0.42
CA PHE A 128 4.44 -3.12 -1.10
C PHE A 128 3.93 -1.77 -0.61
N ARG A 129 2.66 -1.68 -0.25
CA ARG A 129 2.09 -0.49 0.39
C ARG A 129 2.75 -0.18 1.73
N CYS A 130 3.04 -1.20 2.54
CA CYS A 130 3.73 -1.04 3.82
C CYS A 130 5.21 -0.69 3.65
N ILE A 131 5.90 -1.34 2.71
CA ILE A 131 7.30 -1.05 2.37
C ILE A 131 7.50 0.43 1.99
N ARG A 132 6.52 1.06 1.36
CA ARG A 132 6.53 2.48 1.01
C ARG A 132 6.48 3.42 2.22
N LEU A 133 6.07 2.96 3.39
CA LEU A 133 5.79 3.79 4.55
C LEU A 133 6.98 4.68 4.98
N PRO A 134 8.23 4.20 5.11
CA PRO A 134 9.37 5.04 5.50
C PRO A 134 9.56 6.21 4.54
N TYR A 135 9.46 5.96 3.24
CA TYR A 135 9.59 6.98 2.20
C TYR A 135 8.51 8.04 2.32
N ASN A 136 7.26 7.62 2.50
CA ASN A 136 6.13 8.52 2.67
C ASN A 136 6.28 9.42 3.90
N VAL A 137 6.67 8.84 5.04
CA VAL A 137 6.87 9.56 6.30
C VAL A 137 7.92 10.66 6.15
N VAL A 138 9.06 10.36 5.53
CA VAL A 138 10.14 11.35 5.31
C VAL A 138 9.70 12.45 4.34
N ILE A 139 9.01 12.13 3.25
CA ILE A 139 8.48 13.10 2.29
C ILE A 139 7.51 14.06 2.98
N LEU A 140 6.60 13.55 3.81
CA LEU A 140 5.62 14.36 4.54
C LEU A 140 6.32 15.21 5.61
N ALA A 141 7.30 14.66 6.33
CA ALA A 141 8.09 15.38 7.32
C ALA A 141 8.92 16.54 6.68
N ALA A 142 9.43 16.33 5.46
CA ALA A 142 10.12 17.36 4.69
C ALA A 142 9.18 18.40 4.05
N GLY A 143 7.86 18.21 4.10
CA GLY A 143 6.88 19.12 3.51
C GLY A 143 6.80 19.10 1.99
N HIS A 144 7.31 18.04 1.33
CA HIS A 144 7.39 17.92 -0.12
C HIS A 144 6.07 17.46 -0.79
N TYR A 145 4.93 18.02 -0.33
CA TYR A 145 3.60 17.66 -0.84
C TYR A 145 3.40 17.98 -2.32
N LYS A 146 3.86 19.15 -2.76
CA LYS A 146 3.70 19.62 -4.15
C LYS A 146 4.47 18.75 -5.12
N GLN A 147 5.69 18.40 -4.77
CA GLN A 147 6.61 17.64 -5.62
C GLN A 147 6.16 16.18 -5.80
N THR A 148 5.46 15.64 -4.81
CA THR A 148 5.04 14.23 -4.80
C THR A 148 3.59 14.02 -5.25
N GLN A 149 2.81 15.08 -5.37
CA GLN A 149 1.41 15.01 -5.79
C GLN A 149 1.23 14.26 -7.13
N SER A 150 2.08 14.53 -8.11
CA SER A 150 2.01 13.89 -9.43
C SER A 150 2.18 12.37 -9.34
N ASN A 151 3.05 11.88 -8.45
CA ASN A 151 3.23 10.45 -8.23
C ASN A 151 1.93 9.75 -7.75
N TYR A 152 1.20 10.38 -6.83
CA TYR A 152 -0.08 9.82 -6.35
C TYR A 152 -1.13 9.80 -7.46
N ILE A 153 -1.19 10.86 -8.28
CA ILE A 153 -2.14 10.94 -9.41
C ILE A 153 -1.80 9.85 -10.45
N VAL A 154 -0.53 9.72 -10.82
CA VAL A 154 -0.10 8.69 -11.79
C VAL A 154 -0.39 7.29 -11.25
N ALA A 155 -0.11 7.03 -9.97
CA ALA A 155 -0.42 5.74 -9.36
C ALA A 155 -1.92 5.43 -9.37
N ALA A 156 -2.78 6.43 -9.08
CA ALA A 156 -4.23 6.26 -9.14
C ALA A 156 -4.71 5.96 -10.58
N LEU A 157 -4.17 6.66 -11.56
CA LEU A 157 -4.49 6.42 -12.98
C LEU A 157 -4.01 5.03 -13.43
N LEU A 158 -2.82 4.61 -13.04
CA LEU A 158 -2.30 3.26 -13.32
C LEU A 158 -3.20 2.18 -12.68
N ASN A 159 -3.55 2.36 -11.40
CA ASN A 159 -4.47 1.43 -10.71
C ASN A 159 -5.78 1.30 -11.48
N ILE A 160 -6.46 2.42 -11.75
CA ILE A 160 -7.75 2.43 -12.46
C ILE A 160 -7.63 1.78 -13.83
N SER A 161 -6.67 2.20 -14.64
CA SER A 161 -6.53 1.74 -16.03
C SER A 161 -6.23 0.24 -16.09
N ILE A 162 -5.28 -0.24 -15.30
CA ILE A 162 -4.89 -1.64 -15.28
C ILE A 162 -6.02 -2.48 -14.69
N SER A 163 -6.65 -2.06 -13.58
CA SER A 163 -7.75 -2.80 -12.96
C SER A 163 -8.95 -2.95 -13.89
N ILE A 164 -9.35 -1.89 -14.61
CA ILE A 164 -10.44 -1.98 -15.59
C ILE A 164 -10.08 -2.95 -16.72
N PHE A 165 -8.85 -2.90 -17.22
CA PHE A 165 -8.44 -3.77 -18.33
C PHE A 165 -8.34 -5.25 -17.90
N THR A 166 -7.89 -5.50 -16.69
CA THR A 166 -7.65 -6.86 -16.18
C THR A 166 -8.88 -7.48 -15.52
N VAL A 167 -9.80 -6.68 -14.94
CA VAL A 167 -11.01 -7.21 -14.30
C VAL A 167 -11.92 -7.95 -15.29
N ILE A 168 -11.98 -7.50 -16.54
CA ILE A 168 -12.81 -8.10 -17.59
C ILE A 168 -12.35 -9.54 -17.89
N ARG A 169 -11.04 -9.83 -17.77
CA ARG A 169 -10.47 -11.17 -18.08
C ARG A 169 -10.24 -12.02 -16.84
N PHE A 170 -9.82 -11.41 -15.75
CA PHE A 170 -9.35 -12.11 -14.55
C PHE A 170 -10.23 -11.83 -13.32
N GLY A 171 -11.33 -11.07 -13.46
CA GLY A 171 -12.24 -10.77 -12.37
C GLY A 171 -11.52 -10.15 -11.16
N LEU A 172 -11.74 -10.74 -9.99
CA LEU A 172 -11.17 -10.30 -8.71
C LEU A 172 -9.63 -10.20 -8.72
N VAL A 173 -8.96 -11.17 -9.36
CA VAL A 173 -7.48 -11.18 -9.45
C VAL A 173 -6.97 -9.99 -10.26
N GLY A 174 -7.71 -9.58 -11.29
CA GLY A 174 -7.35 -8.43 -12.13
C GLY A 174 -7.24 -7.12 -11.33
N VAL A 175 -8.17 -6.88 -10.43
CA VAL A 175 -8.14 -5.69 -9.57
C VAL A 175 -6.92 -5.71 -8.64
N ALA A 176 -6.60 -6.85 -8.05
CA ALA A 176 -5.42 -6.99 -7.19
C ALA A 176 -4.10 -6.76 -7.96
N ILE A 177 -4.02 -7.16 -9.23
CA ILE A 177 -2.87 -6.89 -10.10
C ILE A 177 -2.72 -5.38 -10.36
N GLY A 178 -3.82 -4.66 -10.65
CA GLY A 178 -3.79 -3.22 -10.85
C GLY A 178 -3.27 -2.47 -9.62
N THR A 179 -3.76 -2.86 -8.45
CA THR A 179 -3.33 -2.30 -7.16
C THR A 179 -1.85 -2.61 -6.88
N LEU A 180 -1.40 -3.83 -7.16
CA LEU A 180 0.00 -4.21 -7.00
C LEU A 180 0.92 -3.36 -7.89
N VAL A 181 0.61 -3.23 -9.17
CA VAL A 181 1.42 -2.43 -10.11
C VAL A 181 1.50 -0.97 -9.66
N ALA A 182 0.40 -0.38 -9.22
CA ALA A 182 0.38 0.99 -8.71
C ALA A 182 1.29 1.17 -7.48
N PHE A 183 1.27 0.23 -6.53
CA PHE A 183 2.13 0.32 -5.35
C PHE A 183 3.60 0.03 -5.64
N VAL A 184 3.92 -0.89 -6.55
CA VAL A 184 5.30 -1.11 -7.02
C VAL A 184 5.84 0.16 -7.68
N TYR A 185 5.07 0.77 -8.58
CA TYR A 185 5.43 2.05 -9.19
C TYR A 185 5.71 3.13 -8.13
N GLN A 186 4.82 3.29 -7.16
CA GLN A 186 5.00 4.28 -6.08
C GLN A 186 6.26 4.03 -5.25
N ASN A 187 6.58 2.77 -4.94
CA ASN A 187 7.79 2.42 -4.20
C ASN A 187 9.04 2.86 -4.95
N ILE A 188 9.18 2.45 -6.21
CA ILE A 188 10.33 2.76 -7.04
C ILE A 188 10.49 4.28 -7.16
N TRP A 189 9.41 4.99 -7.45
CA TRP A 189 9.45 6.45 -7.63
C TRP A 189 9.82 7.16 -6.33
N MET A 190 9.21 6.79 -5.20
CA MET A 190 9.46 7.44 -3.91
C MET A 190 10.87 7.17 -3.39
N ALA A 191 11.36 5.93 -3.53
CA ALA A 191 12.72 5.57 -3.16
C ALA A 191 13.74 6.39 -3.97
N HIS A 192 13.56 6.50 -5.30
CA HIS A 192 14.41 7.33 -6.14
C HIS A 192 14.33 8.82 -5.77
N TYR A 193 13.12 9.33 -5.49
CA TYR A 193 12.92 10.73 -5.11
C TYR A 193 13.66 11.09 -3.81
N ILE A 194 13.55 10.25 -2.79
CA ILE A 194 14.19 10.48 -1.49
C ILE A 194 15.71 10.44 -1.60
N SER A 195 16.24 9.43 -2.28
CA SER A 195 17.67 9.29 -2.53
C SER A 195 18.27 10.55 -3.18
N LYS A 196 17.53 11.17 -4.10
CA LYS A 196 18.01 12.35 -4.82
C LYS A 196 17.86 13.67 -4.07
N HIS A 197 16.81 13.82 -3.22
CA HIS A 197 16.42 15.14 -2.71
C HIS A 197 16.49 15.28 -1.19
N ILE A 198 16.48 14.21 -0.42
CA ILE A 198 16.34 14.29 1.04
C ILE A 198 17.48 13.56 1.74
N VAL A 199 17.69 12.30 1.41
CA VAL A 199 18.70 11.42 2.02
C VAL A 199 19.71 11.10 0.93
N CYS A 200 20.98 11.49 1.14
CA CYS A 200 22.05 11.26 0.16
C CYS A 200 22.50 9.79 0.16
N TRP A 201 21.61 8.88 -0.17
CA TRP A 201 21.94 7.45 -0.23
C TRP A 201 22.17 7.01 -1.67
N PRO A 202 23.26 6.28 -1.97
CA PRO A 202 23.42 5.65 -3.28
C PRO A 202 22.35 4.53 -3.41
N PHE A 203 21.65 4.54 -4.50
CA PHE A 203 20.76 3.45 -4.94
C PHE A 203 21.62 2.35 -5.51
#